data_d0c3bbd06420f96e208aac26156a07dd
#
_entry.id   d0c3bbd06420f96e208aac26156a07dd
#
_cell.length_a   1.000
_cell.length_b   1.000
_cell.length_c   1.000
_cell.angle_alpha   90.00
_cell.angle_beta   90.00
_cell.angle_gamma   90.00
#
_symmetry.space_group_name_H-M   'P 1'
#
loop_
_entity.id
_entity.type
_entity.pdbx_description
1 polymer ?
#
loop_
_entity_poly.entity_id
_entity_poly.type
_entity_poly.pdbx_seq_one_letter_code
_entity_poly.pdbx_strand_id
1 'polypeptide(L)'
;MTYDELLGQSIVTRRSHLCVGLDPLPGKINGSVADFLRRVIGETAPYAAAYKPNIAFFEAMGSDGYRLVEGLRAMVPPGIPVILDAKRSDIPDTQAMYARAYFEVMRADAVTLNALLGRDSLRPFLADETKGAYLLGLTSNPGSSDFLAR
;
A
#
# COMPACT_ATOMS: atom_id res chain seq x y z
N MET A 1 13.61 13.55 2.89
CA MET A 1 13.65 12.22 3.56
C MET A 1 13.21 11.20 2.54
N THR A 2 14.05 10.23 2.24
CA THR A 2 13.72 9.12 1.34
C THR A 2 12.70 8.18 1.99
N TYR A 3 12.10 7.29 1.19
CA TYR A 3 11.19 6.27 1.74
C TYR A 3 11.91 5.32 2.73
N ASP A 4 13.13 4.93 2.43
CA ASP A 4 13.92 4.05 3.30
C ASP A 4 14.23 4.70 4.66
N GLU A 5 14.54 6.00 4.65
CA GLU A 5 14.71 6.77 5.89
C GLU A 5 13.42 6.85 6.69
N LEU A 6 12.27 7.10 6.04
CA LEU A 6 10.95 7.12 6.70
C LEU A 6 10.62 5.79 7.37
N LEU A 7 10.77 4.68 6.62
CA LEU A 7 10.51 3.34 7.14
C LEU A 7 11.49 2.98 8.27
N GLY A 8 12.78 3.27 8.09
CA GLY A 8 13.81 3.03 9.10
C GLY A 8 13.53 3.79 10.40
N GLN A 9 13.17 5.07 10.32
CA GLN A 9 12.78 5.85 11.49
C GLN A 9 11.53 5.31 12.17
N SER A 10 10.54 4.85 11.40
CA SER A 10 9.33 4.23 11.94
C SER A 10 9.65 2.96 12.72
N ILE A 11 10.49 2.07 12.17
CA ILE A 11 10.95 0.84 12.82
C ILE A 11 11.67 1.14 14.14
N VAL A 12 12.60 2.07 14.13
CA VAL A 12 13.39 2.45 15.34
C VAL A 12 12.49 3.07 16.40
N THR A 13 11.64 4.02 16.03
CA THR A 13 10.76 4.73 16.96
C THR A 13 9.79 3.79 17.66
N ARG A 14 9.26 2.81 16.94
CA ARG A 14 8.28 1.85 17.47
C ARG A 14 8.89 0.55 17.98
N ARG A 15 10.21 0.39 17.80
CA ARG A 15 10.94 -0.84 18.13
C ARG A 15 10.26 -2.08 17.56
N SER A 16 9.78 -2.00 16.34
CA SER A 16 8.92 -2.99 15.72
C SER A 16 9.13 -3.06 14.21
N HIS A 17 9.01 -4.26 13.65
CA HIS A 17 8.96 -4.52 12.20
C HIS A 17 7.55 -4.89 11.75
N LEU A 18 6.54 -4.65 12.58
CA LEU A 18 5.15 -5.02 12.28
C LEU A 18 4.58 -4.15 11.16
N CYS A 19 4.20 -4.78 10.06
CA CYS A 19 3.38 -4.17 9.01
C CYS A 19 1.93 -4.65 9.19
N VAL A 20 1.01 -3.73 9.51
CA VAL A 20 -0.40 -4.06 9.75
C VAL A 20 -1.18 -3.99 8.43
N GLY A 21 -1.80 -5.10 8.03
CA GLY A 21 -2.73 -5.15 6.89
C GLY A 21 -4.04 -4.41 7.21
N LEU A 22 -4.52 -3.61 6.27
CA LEU A 22 -5.81 -2.92 6.36
C LEU A 22 -6.71 -3.41 5.23
N ASP A 23 -7.23 -4.62 5.38
CA ASP A 23 -8.00 -5.35 4.37
C ASP A 23 -9.45 -5.53 4.85
N PRO A 24 -10.29 -4.47 4.79
CA PRO A 24 -11.64 -4.51 5.34
C PRO A 24 -12.55 -5.43 4.53
N LEU A 25 -13.16 -6.41 5.18
CA LEU A 25 -14.16 -7.28 4.58
C LEU A 25 -15.55 -6.88 5.12
N PRO A 26 -16.36 -6.13 4.36
CA PRO A 26 -17.59 -5.53 4.87
C PRO A 26 -18.55 -6.52 5.55
N GLY A 27 -18.68 -7.73 5.02
CA GLY A 27 -19.54 -8.77 5.61
C GLY A 27 -19.04 -9.35 6.96
N LYS A 28 -17.83 -8.99 7.41
CA LYS A 28 -17.27 -9.39 8.71
C LYS A 28 -17.09 -8.22 9.68
N ILE A 29 -17.47 -7.01 9.27
CA ILE A 29 -17.30 -5.80 10.06
C ILE A 29 -18.66 -5.38 10.62
N ASN A 30 -18.76 -5.23 11.94
CA ASN A 30 -19.92 -4.64 12.59
C ASN A 30 -19.77 -3.11 12.58
N GLY A 31 -20.72 -2.41 11.94
CA GLY A 31 -20.69 -0.95 11.79
C GLY A 31 -19.97 -0.48 10.52
N SER A 32 -19.50 0.78 10.52
CA SER A 32 -18.86 1.35 9.34
C SER A 32 -17.42 0.86 9.15
N VAL A 33 -17.02 0.67 7.88
CA VAL A 33 -15.63 0.34 7.53
C VAL A 33 -14.67 1.44 7.99
N ALA A 34 -15.09 2.71 7.91
CA ALA A 34 -14.28 3.83 8.37
C ALA A 34 -13.97 3.76 9.88
N ASP A 35 -14.95 3.43 10.70
CA ASP A 35 -14.76 3.32 12.15
C ASP A 35 -13.93 2.09 12.51
N PHE A 36 -14.11 0.99 11.77
CA PHE A 36 -13.25 -0.18 11.90
C PHE A 36 -11.77 0.17 11.61
N LEU A 37 -11.49 0.86 10.49
CA LEU A 37 -10.13 1.26 10.14
C LEU A 37 -9.53 2.21 11.19
N ARG A 38 -10.28 3.23 11.65
CA ARG A 38 -9.82 4.14 12.73
C ARG A 38 -9.48 3.39 14.01
N ARG A 39 -10.31 2.42 14.41
CA ARG A 39 -10.06 1.61 15.59
C ARG A 39 -8.82 0.76 15.43
N VAL A 40 -8.68 0.01 14.32
CA VAL A 40 -7.48 -0.81 14.07
C VAL A 40 -6.22 0.04 14.07
N ILE A 41 -6.24 1.19 13.38
CA ILE A 41 -5.09 2.09 13.36
C ILE A 41 -4.80 2.62 14.76
N GLY A 42 -5.82 3.10 15.50
CA GLY A 42 -5.65 3.64 16.85
C GLY A 42 -5.05 2.65 17.83
N GLU A 43 -5.50 1.39 17.80
CA GLU A 43 -5.01 0.33 18.69
C GLU A 43 -3.61 -0.17 18.32
N THR A 44 -3.26 -0.14 17.03
CA THR A 44 -1.99 -0.71 16.56
C THR A 44 -0.87 0.31 16.30
N ALA A 45 -1.19 1.60 16.22
CA ALA A 45 -0.21 2.66 15.93
C ALA A 45 1.03 2.68 16.84
N PRO A 46 0.95 2.35 18.15
CA PRO A 46 2.15 2.26 18.98
C PRO A 46 3.15 1.19 18.54
N TYR A 47 2.69 0.19 17.80
CA TYR A 47 3.48 -0.99 17.43
C TYR A 47 3.70 -1.13 15.92
N ALA A 48 2.90 -0.45 15.09
CA ALA A 48 2.98 -0.58 13.64
C ALA A 48 4.15 0.22 13.06
N ALA A 49 5.09 -0.46 12.42
CA ALA A 49 6.14 0.18 11.62
C ALA A 49 5.61 0.69 10.28
N ALA A 50 4.57 0.05 9.72
CA ALA A 50 3.88 0.45 8.50
C ALA A 50 2.43 -0.04 8.49
N TYR A 51 1.60 0.58 7.66
CA TYR A 51 0.27 0.08 7.31
C TYR A 51 0.21 -0.30 5.83
N LYS A 52 -0.47 -1.40 5.51
CA LYS A 52 -0.57 -1.89 4.14
C LYS A 52 -2.03 -2.20 3.75
N PRO A 53 -2.80 -1.19 3.30
CA PRO A 53 -4.11 -1.43 2.70
C PRO A 53 -3.98 -2.14 1.35
N ASN A 54 -4.77 -3.18 1.12
CA ASN A 54 -4.91 -3.82 -0.18
C ASN A 54 -6.04 -3.15 -0.95
N ILE A 55 -5.70 -2.53 -2.09
CA ILE A 55 -6.62 -1.73 -2.89
C ILE A 55 -7.86 -2.52 -3.36
N ALA A 56 -7.73 -3.83 -3.59
CA ALA A 56 -8.84 -4.67 -4.06
C ALA A 56 -10.04 -4.67 -3.12
N PHE A 57 -9.81 -4.60 -1.79
CA PHE A 57 -10.89 -4.53 -0.82
C PHE A 57 -11.66 -3.20 -0.91
N PHE A 58 -10.98 -2.12 -1.25
CA PHE A 58 -11.57 -0.79 -1.43
C PHE A 58 -12.23 -0.66 -2.81
N GLU A 59 -11.59 -1.14 -3.87
CA GLU A 59 -12.16 -1.18 -5.23
C GLU A 59 -13.49 -1.95 -5.25
N ALA A 60 -13.59 -3.06 -4.51
CA ALA A 60 -14.82 -3.85 -4.40
C ALA A 60 -16.00 -3.10 -3.74
N MET A 61 -15.75 -2.01 -3.03
CA MET A 61 -16.77 -1.14 -2.45
C MET A 61 -17.18 0.02 -3.38
N GLY A 62 -16.64 0.09 -4.59
CA GLY A 62 -16.92 1.17 -5.55
C GLY A 62 -16.46 2.55 -5.06
N SER A 63 -17.24 3.58 -5.35
CA SER A 63 -16.86 4.97 -5.03
C SER A 63 -16.63 5.22 -3.54
N ASP A 64 -17.33 4.51 -2.67
CA ASP A 64 -17.17 4.65 -1.22
C ASP A 64 -15.82 4.10 -0.75
N GLY A 65 -15.38 2.99 -1.35
CA GLY A 65 -14.06 2.44 -1.08
C GLY A 65 -12.92 3.37 -1.56
N TYR A 66 -13.06 3.99 -2.73
CA TYR A 66 -12.09 5.00 -3.19
C TYR A 66 -12.00 6.18 -2.23
N ARG A 67 -13.12 6.73 -1.75
CA ARG A 67 -13.12 7.80 -0.73
C ARG A 67 -12.45 7.37 0.58
N LEU A 68 -12.63 6.12 0.98
CA LEU A 68 -12.00 5.57 2.18
C LEU A 68 -10.48 5.51 2.05
N VAL A 69 -9.96 4.99 0.92
CA VAL A 69 -8.51 4.88 0.72
C VAL A 69 -7.85 6.25 0.53
N GLU A 70 -8.51 7.21 -0.13
CA GLU A 70 -8.06 8.60 -0.19
C GLU A 70 -7.95 9.24 1.20
N GLY A 71 -8.91 8.96 2.08
CA GLY A 71 -8.93 9.47 3.46
C GLY A 71 -7.98 8.73 4.41
N LEU A 72 -7.45 7.56 4.02
CA LEU A 72 -6.74 6.65 4.91
C LEU A 72 -5.43 7.27 5.44
N ARG A 73 -4.69 8.01 4.60
CA ARG A 73 -3.46 8.70 5.04
C ARG A 73 -3.69 9.63 6.22
N ALA A 74 -4.85 10.30 6.28
CA ALA A 74 -5.20 11.19 7.38
C ALA A 74 -5.56 10.44 8.69
N MET A 75 -5.87 9.15 8.62
CA MET A 75 -6.14 8.31 9.79
C MET A 75 -4.85 7.77 10.41
N VAL A 76 -3.78 7.64 9.62
CA VAL A 76 -2.50 7.08 10.07
C VAL A 76 -1.65 8.19 10.69
N PRO A 77 -1.13 8.00 11.92
CA PRO A 77 -0.26 8.99 12.56
C PRO A 77 0.97 9.34 11.72
N PRO A 78 1.46 10.58 11.81
CA PRO A 78 2.70 10.98 11.16
C PRO A 78 3.88 10.07 11.51
N GLY A 79 4.78 9.87 10.54
CA GLY A 79 5.98 9.04 10.72
C GLY A 79 5.74 7.53 10.59
N ILE A 80 4.51 7.07 10.29
CA ILE A 80 4.22 5.69 9.91
C ILE A 80 3.91 5.66 8.41
N PRO A 81 4.70 4.97 7.58
CA PRO A 81 4.42 4.87 6.15
C PRO A 81 3.17 4.04 5.84
N VAL A 82 2.49 4.43 4.76
CA VAL A 82 1.37 3.70 4.16
C VAL A 82 1.83 3.10 2.85
N ILE A 83 1.77 1.77 2.75
CA ILE A 83 2.15 0.98 1.58
C ILE A 83 0.87 0.53 0.87
N LEU A 84 0.57 1.05 -0.31
CA LEU A 84 -0.60 0.62 -1.05
C LEU A 84 -0.33 -0.70 -1.76
N ASP A 85 -1.01 -1.78 -1.35
CA ASP A 85 -0.88 -3.09 -1.96
C ASP A 85 -1.76 -3.19 -3.21
N ALA A 86 -1.20 -2.78 -4.37
CA ALA A 86 -1.91 -2.63 -5.63
C ALA A 86 -1.47 -3.63 -6.71
N LYS A 87 -0.22 -4.12 -6.64
CA LYS A 87 0.38 -5.08 -7.59
C LYS A 87 0.21 -4.66 -9.05
N ARG A 88 0.34 -3.34 -9.32
CA ARG A 88 0.10 -2.80 -10.67
C ARG A 88 1.18 -3.20 -11.66
N SER A 89 0.73 -3.41 -12.90
CA SER A 89 1.56 -3.64 -14.08
C SER A 89 0.79 -3.15 -15.29
N ASP A 90 1.33 -2.17 -16.01
CA ASP A 90 0.74 -1.63 -17.23
C ASP A 90 1.84 -0.96 -18.07
N ILE A 91 1.51 -0.50 -19.28
CA ILE A 91 2.42 0.24 -20.13
C ILE A 91 2.74 1.63 -19.53
N PRO A 92 3.87 2.28 -19.92
CA PRO A 92 4.39 3.46 -19.23
C PRO A 92 3.40 4.60 -19.00
N ASP A 93 2.60 4.95 -20.00
CA ASP A 93 1.64 6.07 -19.89
C ASP A 93 0.53 5.76 -18.86
N THR A 94 0.01 4.54 -18.86
CA THR A 94 -0.98 4.09 -17.88
C THR A 94 -0.37 3.99 -16.48
N GLN A 95 0.87 3.53 -16.38
CA GLN A 95 1.60 3.48 -15.11
C GLN A 95 1.83 4.87 -14.52
N ALA A 96 2.06 5.89 -15.36
CA ALA A 96 2.16 7.27 -14.90
C ALA A 96 0.85 7.75 -14.25
N MET A 97 -0.31 7.36 -14.80
CA MET A 97 -1.61 7.69 -14.19
C MET A 97 -1.83 6.96 -12.86
N TYR A 98 -1.42 5.69 -12.75
CA TYR A 98 -1.45 4.96 -11.48
C TYR A 98 -0.50 5.57 -10.44
N ALA A 99 0.72 5.93 -10.82
CA ALA A 99 1.67 6.58 -9.91
C ALA A 99 1.08 7.88 -9.34
N ARG A 100 0.49 8.72 -10.21
CA ARG A 100 -0.20 9.94 -9.80
C ARG A 100 -1.36 9.64 -8.85
N ALA A 101 -2.24 8.68 -9.19
CA ALA A 101 -3.37 8.32 -8.35
C ALA A 101 -2.92 7.88 -6.94
N TYR A 102 -1.88 7.05 -6.86
CA TYR A 102 -1.45 6.48 -5.58
C TYR A 102 -0.60 7.44 -4.75
N PHE A 103 0.32 8.18 -5.37
CA PHE A 103 1.23 9.06 -4.65
C PHE A 103 0.67 10.46 -4.40
N GLU A 104 -0.08 11.04 -5.36
CA GLU A 104 -0.59 12.40 -5.22
C GLU A 104 -2.00 12.43 -4.61
N VAL A 105 -2.92 11.58 -5.10
CA VAL A 105 -4.33 11.58 -4.64
C VAL A 105 -4.47 10.79 -3.34
N MET A 106 -4.09 9.52 -3.32
CA MET A 106 -4.20 8.66 -2.14
C MET A 106 -3.08 8.90 -1.12
N ARG A 107 -2.02 9.62 -1.50
CA ARG A 107 -0.88 9.98 -0.67
C ARG A 107 -0.19 8.77 0.00
N ALA A 108 -0.10 7.66 -0.73
CA ALA A 108 0.70 6.53 -0.29
C ALA A 108 2.19 6.89 -0.26
N ASP A 109 2.93 6.27 0.65
CA ASP A 109 4.38 6.42 0.76
C ASP A 109 5.11 5.36 -0.07
N ALA A 110 4.46 4.21 -0.30
CA ALA A 110 4.99 3.15 -1.17
C ALA A 110 3.85 2.37 -1.84
N VAL A 111 4.20 1.58 -2.86
CA VAL A 111 3.25 0.75 -3.61
C VAL A 111 3.87 -0.60 -3.99
N THR A 112 3.04 -1.65 -4.08
CA THR A 112 3.47 -2.94 -4.65
C THR A 112 3.25 -2.96 -6.16
N LEU A 113 4.23 -3.45 -6.91
CA LEU A 113 4.27 -3.48 -8.37
C LEU A 113 4.59 -4.88 -8.90
N ASN A 114 4.08 -5.20 -10.08
CA ASN A 114 4.47 -6.37 -10.83
C ASN A 114 5.40 -5.94 -11.98
N ALA A 115 6.59 -6.51 -12.06
CA ALA A 115 7.63 -6.15 -13.02
C ALA A 115 7.51 -6.85 -14.39
N LEU A 116 6.44 -7.59 -14.64
CA LEU A 116 6.27 -8.42 -15.85
C LEU A 116 6.45 -7.63 -17.16
N LEU A 117 5.99 -6.36 -17.20
CA LEU A 117 6.05 -5.52 -18.40
C LEU A 117 7.40 -4.78 -18.57
N GLY A 118 8.35 -5.03 -17.70
CA GLY A 118 9.70 -4.51 -17.85
C GLY A 118 9.98 -3.20 -17.13
N ARG A 119 11.24 -2.74 -17.29
CA ARG A 119 11.78 -1.61 -16.53
C ARG A 119 11.14 -0.26 -16.85
N ASP A 120 10.74 -0.05 -18.07
CA ASP A 120 10.10 1.19 -18.52
C ASP A 120 8.74 1.40 -17.84
N SER A 121 8.00 0.32 -17.60
CA SER A 121 6.73 0.36 -16.87
C SER A 121 6.91 0.73 -15.38
N LEU A 122 8.07 0.47 -14.80
CA LEU A 122 8.37 0.79 -13.39
C LEU A 122 8.80 2.25 -13.20
N ARG A 123 9.34 2.90 -14.25
CA ARG A 123 9.91 4.26 -14.15
C ARG A 123 9.02 5.29 -13.47
N PRO A 124 7.70 5.38 -13.78
CA PRO A 124 6.85 6.38 -13.14
C PRO A 124 6.80 6.28 -11.61
N PHE A 125 6.96 5.06 -11.07
CA PHE A 125 6.95 4.82 -9.64
C PHE A 125 8.33 5.01 -8.98
N LEU A 126 9.40 4.92 -9.76
CA LEU A 126 10.79 5.02 -9.28
C LEU A 126 11.40 6.41 -9.49
N ALA A 127 10.63 7.36 -10.03
CA ALA A 127 11.12 8.70 -10.35
C ALA A 127 11.33 9.59 -9.11
N ASP A 128 10.63 9.31 -8.02
CA ASP A 128 10.67 10.05 -6.76
C ASP A 128 11.24 9.17 -5.64
N GLU A 129 12.45 9.46 -5.18
CA GLU A 129 13.14 8.73 -4.11
C GLU A 129 12.46 8.88 -2.72
N THR A 130 11.54 9.82 -2.57
CA THR A 130 10.71 9.93 -1.37
C THR A 130 9.61 8.86 -1.33
N LYS A 131 9.43 8.11 -2.42
CA LYS A 131 8.45 7.05 -2.60
C LYS A 131 9.10 5.68 -2.71
N GLY A 132 8.43 4.68 -2.11
CA GLY A 132 8.88 3.28 -2.14
C GLY A 132 8.17 2.45 -3.21
N ALA A 133 8.86 1.45 -3.73
CA ALA A 133 8.28 0.44 -4.61
C ALA A 133 8.69 -0.97 -4.17
N TYR A 134 7.71 -1.84 -3.96
CA TYR A 134 7.92 -3.26 -3.66
C TYR A 134 7.60 -4.08 -4.90
N LEU A 135 8.61 -4.70 -5.49
CA LEU A 135 8.42 -5.55 -6.66
C LEU A 135 8.05 -6.96 -6.25
N LEU A 136 7.04 -7.53 -6.91
CA LEU A 136 6.71 -8.95 -6.73
C LEU A 136 7.86 -9.82 -7.23
N GLY A 137 8.35 -10.68 -6.34
CA GLY A 137 9.19 -11.82 -6.68
C GLY A 137 8.35 -13.09 -6.70
N LEU A 138 8.69 -14.07 -5.86
CA LEU A 138 7.88 -15.28 -5.68
C LEU A 138 6.68 -14.96 -4.77
N THR A 139 5.47 -15.29 -5.23
CA THR A 139 4.24 -15.12 -4.45
C THR A 139 3.86 -16.39 -3.70
N SER A 140 3.04 -16.28 -2.64
CA SER A 140 2.73 -17.39 -1.72
C SER A 140 1.61 -18.33 -2.19
N ASN A 141 0.91 -17.99 -3.27
CA ASN A 141 -0.17 -18.81 -3.81
C ASN A 141 0.36 -20.05 -4.55
N PRO A 142 -0.39 -21.16 -4.60
CA PRO A 142 0.05 -22.39 -5.29
C PRO A 142 0.43 -22.17 -6.76
N GLY A 143 -0.29 -21.33 -7.49
CA GLY A 143 -0.03 -21.02 -8.91
C GLY A 143 1.24 -20.20 -9.17
N SER A 144 1.98 -19.79 -8.13
CA SER A 144 3.27 -19.10 -8.30
C SER A 144 4.30 -19.97 -9.02
N SER A 145 4.20 -21.30 -8.91
CA SER A 145 5.06 -22.24 -9.63
C SER A 145 4.84 -22.27 -11.13
N ASP A 146 3.71 -21.78 -11.64
CA ASP A 146 3.41 -21.84 -13.07
C ASP A 146 4.31 -20.90 -13.91
N PHE A 147 4.70 -19.78 -13.33
CA PHE A 147 5.49 -18.75 -14.02
C PHE A 147 6.70 -18.24 -13.21
N LEU A 148 6.56 -18.07 -11.91
CA LEU A 148 7.56 -17.36 -11.08
C LEU A 148 8.70 -18.24 -10.56
N ALA A 149 8.50 -19.56 -10.53
CA ALA A 149 9.48 -20.53 -10.00
C ALA A 149 10.25 -21.29 -11.11
N ARG A 150 10.24 -20.79 -12.36
CA ARG A 150 10.94 -21.42 -13.50
C ARG A 150 12.24 -20.69 -13.82
#